data_d8bb09b38ed5a616670312c24a9239bf
#
_entry.id   d8bb09b38ed5a616670312c24a9239bf
#
_cell.length_a   1.000
_cell.length_b   1.000
_cell.length_c   1.000
_cell.angle_alpha   90.00
_cell.angle_beta   90.00
_cell.angle_gamma   90.00
#
_symmetry.space_group_name_H-M   'P 1'
#
loop_
_entity.id
_entity.type
_entity.pdbx_description
1 polymer ?
#
loop_
_entity_poly.entity_id
_entity_poly.type
_entity_poly.pdbx_seq_one_letter_code
_entity_poly.pdbx_strand_id
1 'polypeptide(L)'
;QVGSAEEINLPDRSIDVIAVAQALHWFDLDRALPEMARVLRSDGVVAAVWNQRDASIPWVAKLERLLGRQDSDFDPQGFIEADERLHLVGAQEFRHWQVLDRDQLAQFVNSRSEIVVLPPAARAERVNAVLALYDEYDRGGGLRMPWISRCFRVRLRLADAVEPATDVPDDDGTLLIDFK
;
A
#
# COMPACT_ATOMS: atom_id res chain seq x y z
N GLN A 1 11.83 -0.58 16.93
CA GLN A 1 11.22 -1.65 17.72
C GLN A 1 10.67 -2.69 16.75
N VAL A 2 10.89 -3.98 17.01
CA VAL A 2 10.32 -5.09 16.25
C VAL A 2 8.99 -5.47 16.91
N GLY A 3 7.93 -5.63 16.11
CA GLY A 3 6.61 -6.01 16.59
C GLY A 3 5.74 -6.47 15.42
N SER A 4 4.52 -6.85 15.70
CA SER A 4 3.50 -7.16 14.69
C SER A 4 2.32 -6.20 14.80
N ALA A 5 1.45 -6.19 13.79
CA ALA A 5 0.23 -5.40 13.83
C ALA A 5 -0.79 -5.97 14.84
N GLU A 6 -0.66 -7.25 15.16
CA GLU A 6 -1.49 -8.01 16.09
C GLU A 6 -1.07 -7.87 17.57
N GLU A 7 0.13 -7.26 17.81
CA GLU A 7 0.66 -6.99 19.14
C GLU A 7 1.53 -5.73 19.10
N ILE A 8 0.91 -4.57 19.36
CA ILE A 8 1.57 -3.26 19.27
C ILE A 8 2.06 -2.84 20.66
N ASN A 9 3.38 -2.79 20.85
CA ASN A 9 3.97 -2.40 22.12
C ASN A 9 3.95 -0.87 22.33
N LEU A 10 2.75 -0.32 22.43
CA LEU A 10 2.48 1.08 22.74
C LEU A 10 1.36 1.17 23.79
N PRO A 11 1.33 2.24 24.61
CA PRO A 11 0.22 2.48 25.53
C PRO A 11 -1.09 2.71 24.80
N ASP A 12 -2.21 2.47 25.48
CA ASP A 12 -3.55 2.78 24.99
C ASP A 12 -3.67 4.28 24.67
N ARG A 13 -4.39 4.62 23.61
CA ARG A 13 -4.71 5.99 23.20
C ARG A 13 -3.48 6.92 23.16
N SER A 14 -2.38 6.43 22.62
CA SER A 14 -1.09 7.14 22.63
C SER A 14 -0.72 7.78 21.31
N ILE A 15 -1.36 7.37 20.20
CA ILE A 15 -1.01 7.81 18.85
C ILE A 15 -2.23 8.35 18.08
N ASP A 16 -1.97 9.26 17.17
CA ASP A 16 -3.01 9.93 16.36
C ASP A 16 -3.20 9.23 15.02
N VAL A 17 -2.12 8.64 14.46
CA VAL A 17 -2.13 8.02 13.12
C VAL A 17 -1.33 6.73 13.11
N ILE A 18 -1.92 5.69 12.52
CA ILE A 18 -1.21 4.47 12.13
C ILE A 18 -1.04 4.49 10.61
N ALA A 19 0.21 4.53 10.11
CA ALA A 19 0.49 4.40 8.69
C ALA A 19 0.75 2.93 8.32
N VAL A 20 -0.02 2.41 7.37
CA VAL A 20 0.12 1.05 6.86
C VAL A 20 0.39 1.10 5.36
N ALA A 21 1.63 0.80 4.97
CA ALA A 21 2.04 0.80 3.57
C ALA A 21 2.17 -0.62 3.02
N GLN A 22 1.43 -0.96 1.98
CA GLN A 22 1.46 -2.25 1.25
C GLN A 22 1.21 -3.48 2.14
N ALA A 23 0.59 -3.34 3.32
CA ALA A 23 0.62 -4.42 4.30
C ALA A 23 -0.75 -4.80 4.89
N LEU A 24 -1.76 -3.93 4.88
CA LEU A 24 -3.02 -4.15 5.60
C LEU A 24 -3.70 -5.48 5.24
N HIS A 25 -3.62 -5.89 3.99
CA HIS A 25 -4.21 -7.14 3.48
C HIS A 25 -3.43 -8.42 3.89
N TRP A 26 -2.30 -8.26 4.59
CA TRP A 26 -1.53 -9.37 5.16
C TRP A 26 -1.80 -9.60 6.65
N PHE A 27 -2.49 -8.66 7.31
CA PHE A 27 -2.73 -8.73 8.73
C PHE A 27 -3.87 -9.70 9.05
N ASP A 28 -3.78 -10.34 10.21
CA ASP A 28 -4.93 -10.95 10.86
C ASP A 28 -5.82 -9.84 11.40
N LEU A 29 -6.81 -9.41 10.61
CA LEU A 29 -7.67 -8.27 10.96
C LEU A 29 -8.45 -8.48 12.25
N ASP A 30 -8.76 -9.71 12.64
CA ASP A 30 -9.47 -10.00 13.89
C ASP A 30 -8.62 -9.70 15.12
N ARG A 31 -7.30 -9.72 14.97
CA ARG A 31 -6.34 -9.38 16.01
C ARG A 31 -5.76 -7.97 15.84
N ALA A 32 -5.44 -7.59 14.61
CA ALA A 32 -4.78 -6.33 14.33
C ALA A 32 -5.70 -5.11 14.55
N LEU A 33 -6.97 -5.18 14.15
CA LEU A 33 -7.88 -4.03 14.30
C LEU A 33 -8.17 -3.67 15.76
N PRO A 34 -8.40 -4.62 16.70
CA PRO A 34 -8.48 -4.30 18.12
C PRO A 34 -7.21 -3.64 18.68
N GLU A 35 -6.02 -4.13 18.30
CA GLU A 35 -4.76 -3.53 18.75
C GLU A 35 -4.55 -2.11 18.19
N MET A 36 -4.85 -1.91 16.91
CA MET A 36 -4.83 -0.57 16.30
C MET A 36 -5.79 0.37 17.02
N ALA A 37 -7.01 -0.06 17.30
CA ALA A 37 -7.99 0.75 18.01
C ALA A 37 -7.59 1.04 19.45
N ARG A 38 -6.93 0.10 20.14
CA ARG A 38 -6.42 0.28 21.50
C ARG A 38 -5.39 1.41 21.57
N VAL A 39 -4.44 1.44 20.63
CA VAL A 39 -3.35 2.43 20.65
C VAL A 39 -3.72 3.78 20.04
N LEU A 40 -4.72 3.81 19.14
CA LEU A 40 -5.23 5.05 18.56
C LEU A 40 -6.02 5.87 19.60
N ARG A 41 -5.89 7.19 19.53
CA ARG A 41 -6.78 8.11 20.21
C ARG A 41 -8.19 8.04 19.62
N SER A 42 -9.18 8.60 20.29
CA SER A 42 -10.59 8.54 19.89
C SER A 42 -10.88 9.12 18.49
N ASP A 43 -10.10 10.11 18.08
CA ASP A 43 -10.16 10.75 16.77
C ASP A 43 -9.08 10.27 15.80
N GLY A 44 -8.27 9.29 16.23
CA GLY A 44 -7.18 8.71 15.46
C GLY A 44 -7.65 7.99 14.20
N VAL A 45 -6.74 7.88 13.24
CA VAL A 45 -7.01 7.28 11.93
C VAL A 45 -5.94 6.28 11.51
N VAL A 46 -6.32 5.34 10.68
CA VAL A 46 -5.41 4.50 9.91
C VAL A 46 -5.22 5.13 8.52
N ALA A 47 -3.98 5.43 8.16
CA ALA A 47 -3.58 5.87 6.82
C ALA A 47 -3.03 4.66 6.06
N ALA A 48 -3.85 4.07 5.21
CA ALA A 48 -3.46 2.93 4.39
C ALA A 48 -3.01 3.39 3.00
N VAL A 49 -1.86 2.87 2.53
CA VAL A 49 -1.25 3.28 1.26
C VAL A 49 -0.87 2.06 0.43
N TRP A 50 -1.22 2.09 -0.85
CA TRP A 50 -0.77 1.12 -1.85
C TRP A 50 -0.16 1.83 -3.04
N ASN A 51 1.03 1.37 -3.44
CA ASN A 51 1.65 1.72 -4.70
C ASN A 51 1.39 0.61 -5.71
N GLN A 52 0.72 0.94 -6.79
CA GLN A 52 0.43 0.02 -7.88
C GLN A 52 1.07 0.55 -9.17
N ARG A 53 1.51 -0.35 -10.03
CA ARG A 53 1.98 0.03 -11.37
C ARG A 53 0.78 0.30 -12.27
N ASP A 54 0.90 1.29 -13.15
CA ASP A 54 -0.14 1.57 -14.14
C ASP A 54 -0.03 0.60 -15.33
N ALA A 55 -0.71 -0.54 -15.24
CA ALA A 55 -0.73 -1.55 -16.28
C ALA A 55 -1.52 -1.14 -17.55
N SER A 56 -2.13 0.05 -17.60
CA SER A 56 -2.65 0.60 -18.84
C SER A 56 -1.54 0.91 -19.86
N ILE A 57 -0.32 1.05 -19.38
CA ILE A 57 0.87 1.23 -20.24
C ILE A 57 1.35 -0.12 -20.76
N PRO A 58 1.49 -0.31 -22.10
CA PRO A 58 1.71 -1.62 -22.71
C PRO A 58 2.94 -2.39 -22.19
N TRP A 59 4.08 -1.71 -21.97
CA TRP A 59 5.26 -2.38 -21.46
C TRP A 59 5.14 -2.79 -19.98
N VAL A 60 4.38 -2.02 -19.18
CA VAL A 60 4.07 -2.37 -17.78
C VAL A 60 3.18 -3.59 -17.72
N ALA A 61 2.17 -3.68 -18.56
CA ALA A 61 1.34 -4.88 -18.67
C ALA A 61 2.15 -6.13 -19.09
N LYS A 62 3.17 -5.97 -19.96
CA LYS A 62 4.10 -7.06 -20.30
C LYS A 62 4.97 -7.42 -19.08
N LEU A 63 5.48 -6.43 -18.35
CA LEU A 63 6.26 -6.64 -17.14
C LEU A 63 5.48 -7.43 -16.09
N GLU A 64 4.24 -7.04 -15.80
CA GLU A 64 3.41 -7.74 -14.80
C GLU A 64 3.17 -9.21 -15.18
N ARG A 65 2.92 -9.50 -16.45
CA ARG A 65 2.82 -10.88 -16.93
C ARG A 65 4.12 -11.67 -16.72
N LEU A 66 5.27 -11.05 -16.94
CA LEU A 66 6.57 -11.67 -16.69
C LEU A 66 6.82 -11.90 -15.19
N LEU A 67 6.35 -11.03 -14.33
CA LEU A 67 6.46 -11.18 -12.88
C LEU A 67 5.49 -12.24 -12.32
N GLY A 68 4.44 -12.60 -13.07
CA GLY A 68 3.47 -13.62 -12.68
C GLY A 68 2.43 -13.13 -11.66
N ARG A 69 2.40 -11.83 -11.39
CA ARG A 69 1.42 -11.17 -10.51
C ARG A 69 1.02 -9.83 -11.12
N GLN A 70 -0.26 -9.57 -11.12
CA GLN A 70 -0.81 -8.28 -11.52
C GLN A 70 -1.18 -7.50 -10.25
N ASP A 71 -0.28 -6.64 -9.78
CA ASP A 71 -0.57 -5.76 -8.64
C ASP A 71 -1.76 -4.84 -8.93
N SER A 72 -2.03 -4.58 -10.23
CA SER A 72 -3.18 -3.83 -10.71
C SER A 72 -4.53 -4.50 -10.47
N ASP A 73 -4.56 -5.83 -10.25
CA ASP A 73 -5.80 -6.58 -10.01
C ASP A 73 -6.28 -6.49 -8.55
N PHE A 74 -5.41 -6.07 -7.61
CA PHE A 74 -5.83 -5.85 -6.25
C PHE A 74 -6.59 -4.52 -6.15
N ASP A 75 -7.79 -4.57 -5.60
CA ASP A 75 -8.60 -3.40 -5.29
C ASP A 75 -8.49 -3.03 -3.80
N PRO A 76 -7.62 -2.05 -3.45
CA PRO A 76 -7.46 -1.64 -2.06
C PRO A 76 -8.71 -1.02 -1.45
N GLN A 77 -9.50 -0.30 -2.25
CA GLN A 77 -10.73 0.32 -1.76
C GLN A 77 -11.79 -0.73 -1.47
N GLY A 78 -12.05 -1.62 -2.41
CA GLY A 78 -12.97 -2.74 -2.19
C GLY A 78 -12.57 -3.63 -1.02
N PHE A 79 -11.24 -3.83 -0.80
CA PHE A 79 -10.75 -4.55 0.38
C PHE A 79 -11.12 -3.82 1.70
N ILE A 80 -10.97 -2.49 1.76
CA ILE A 80 -11.33 -1.70 2.94
C ILE A 80 -12.85 -1.72 3.14
N GLU A 81 -13.63 -1.54 2.09
CA GLU A 81 -15.09 -1.47 2.15
C GLU A 81 -15.76 -2.82 2.45
N ALA A 82 -15.05 -3.92 2.24
CA ALA A 82 -15.55 -5.27 2.53
C ALA A 82 -15.59 -5.60 4.04
N ASP A 83 -14.86 -4.87 4.89
CA ASP A 83 -14.87 -5.05 6.34
C ASP A 83 -15.59 -3.89 7.02
N GLU A 84 -16.74 -4.14 7.64
CA GLU A 84 -17.57 -3.13 8.30
C GLU A 84 -16.87 -2.38 9.44
N ARG A 85 -15.79 -2.95 9.99
CA ARG A 85 -14.94 -2.34 11.02
C ARG A 85 -14.02 -1.25 10.45
N LEU A 86 -13.82 -1.24 9.13
CA LEU A 86 -13.00 -0.26 8.40
C LEU A 86 -13.90 0.80 7.76
N HIS A 87 -14.05 1.94 8.40
CA HIS A 87 -14.83 3.03 7.83
C HIS A 87 -13.96 3.96 6.99
N LEU A 88 -14.13 3.91 5.67
CA LEU A 88 -13.43 4.79 4.74
C LEU A 88 -13.93 6.24 4.91
N VAL A 89 -13.02 7.14 5.30
CA VAL A 89 -13.32 8.58 5.53
C VAL A 89 -12.87 9.43 4.34
N GLY A 90 -11.86 8.97 3.61
CA GLY A 90 -11.38 9.67 2.42
C GLY A 90 -10.37 8.84 1.64
N ALA A 91 -10.31 9.09 0.34
CA ALA A 91 -9.38 8.45 -0.59
C ALA A 91 -8.76 9.48 -1.53
N GLN A 92 -7.48 9.30 -1.82
CA GLN A 92 -6.76 10.10 -2.81
C GLN A 92 -5.84 9.23 -3.64
N GLU A 93 -5.65 9.61 -4.90
CA GLU A 93 -4.75 8.95 -5.84
C GLU A 93 -3.69 9.94 -6.31
N PHE A 94 -2.43 9.52 -6.28
CA PHE A 94 -1.30 10.29 -6.77
C PHE A 94 -0.58 9.49 -7.85
N ARG A 95 -0.29 10.14 -8.99
CA ARG A 95 0.47 9.54 -10.09
C ARG A 95 1.86 10.10 -10.12
N HIS A 96 2.85 9.23 -10.20
CA HIS A 96 4.25 9.62 -10.32
C HIS A 96 5.03 8.66 -11.22
N TRP A 97 6.23 9.07 -11.60
CA TRP A 97 7.10 8.30 -12.49
C TRP A 97 8.43 8.04 -11.80
N GLN A 98 8.89 6.82 -11.89
CA GLN A 98 10.24 6.44 -11.50
C GLN A 98 11.02 6.07 -12.76
N VAL A 99 12.13 6.74 -13.00
CA VAL A 99 13.04 6.34 -14.07
C VAL A 99 13.91 5.22 -13.56
N LEU A 100 13.93 4.11 -14.29
CA LEU A 100 14.74 2.95 -14.00
C LEU A 100 15.72 2.72 -15.15
N ASP A 101 17.02 2.68 -14.83
CA ASP A 101 17.99 2.12 -15.73
C ASP A 101 17.93 0.58 -15.72
N ARG A 102 18.75 -0.06 -16.55
CA ARG A 102 18.74 -1.52 -16.74
C ARG A 102 19.07 -2.27 -15.44
N ASP A 103 20.03 -1.77 -14.68
CA ASP A 103 20.48 -2.40 -13.43
C ASP A 103 19.47 -2.20 -12.32
N GLN A 104 18.88 -1.02 -12.24
CA GLN A 104 17.78 -0.72 -11.30
C GLN A 104 16.55 -1.57 -11.56
N LEU A 105 16.20 -1.82 -12.84
CA LEU A 105 15.11 -2.72 -13.18
C LEU A 105 15.45 -4.17 -12.78
N ALA A 106 16.67 -4.62 -13.00
CA ALA A 106 17.11 -5.94 -12.54
C ALA A 106 17.04 -6.08 -11.02
N GLN A 107 17.48 -5.07 -10.26
CA GLN A 107 17.39 -5.03 -8.80
C GLN A 107 15.92 -5.05 -8.34
N PHE A 108 15.08 -4.24 -8.96
CA PHE A 108 13.64 -4.22 -8.69
C PHE A 108 13.02 -5.61 -8.85
N VAL A 109 13.27 -6.29 -9.96
CA VAL A 109 12.77 -7.66 -10.19
C VAL A 109 13.30 -8.64 -9.15
N ASN A 110 14.60 -8.57 -8.86
CA ASN A 110 15.23 -9.46 -7.87
C ASN A 110 14.75 -9.25 -6.44
N SER A 111 14.19 -8.09 -6.12
CA SER A 111 13.62 -7.80 -4.79
C SER A 111 12.18 -8.31 -4.59
N ARG A 112 11.53 -8.78 -5.66
CA ARG A 112 10.14 -9.24 -5.59
C ARG A 112 10.05 -10.60 -4.91
N SER A 113 9.11 -10.75 -3.98
CA SER A 113 8.93 -11.98 -3.20
C SER A 113 8.67 -13.20 -4.08
N GLU A 114 7.86 -13.05 -5.12
CA GLU A 114 7.55 -14.09 -6.11
C GLU A 114 8.77 -14.52 -6.94
N ILE A 115 9.77 -13.67 -7.07
CA ILE A 115 11.01 -13.95 -7.79
C ILE A 115 12.07 -14.56 -6.87
N VAL A 116 12.15 -14.05 -5.62
CA VAL A 116 13.14 -14.54 -4.63
C VAL A 116 12.97 -16.02 -4.32
N VAL A 117 11.73 -16.52 -4.30
CA VAL A 117 11.41 -17.92 -3.98
C VAL A 117 11.66 -18.88 -5.16
N LEU A 118 11.94 -18.38 -6.37
CA LEU A 118 12.21 -19.23 -7.53
C LEU A 118 13.56 -19.93 -7.42
N PRO A 119 13.69 -21.15 -7.98
CA PRO A 119 14.99 -21.78 -8.19
C PRO A 119 15.94 -20.88 -9.00
N PRO A 120 17.27 -20.95 -8.79
CA PRO A 120 18.23 -20.02 -9.42
C PRO A 120 18.12 -19.94 -10.95
N ALA A 121 17.91 -21.06 -11.64
CA ALA A 121 17.77 -21.08 -13.09
C ALA A 121 16.49 -20.36 -13.57
N ALA A 122 15.35 -20.64 -12.94
CA ALA A 122 14.06 -20.00 -13.25
C ALA A 122 14.09 -18.49 -12.91
N ARG A 123 14.76 -18.13 -11.81
CA ARG A 123 14.97 -16.72 -11.45
C ARG A 123 15.79 -15.99 -12.52
N ALA A 124 16.93 -16.58 -12.94
CA ALA A 124 17.77 -15.99 -13.98
C ALA A 124 17.00 -15.83 -15.31
N GLU A 125 16.23 -16.83 -15.71
CA GLU A 125 15.38 -16.77 -16.90
C GLU A 125 14.37 -15.61 -16.82
N ARG A 126 13.71 -15.46 -15.66
CA ARG A 126 12.73 -14.40 -15.44
C ARG A 126 13.36 -13.00 -15.49
N VAL A 127 14.50 -12.83 -14.84
CA VAL A 127 15.27 -11.56 -14.87
C VAL A 127 15.71 -11.25 -16.30
N ASN A 128 16.24 -12.23 -17.04
CA ASN A 128 16.66 -12.03 -18.43
C ASN A 128 15.48 -11.65 -19.35
N ALA A 129 14.30 -12.25 -19.16
CA ALA A 129 13.10 -11.87 -19.91
C ALA A 129 12.68 -10.42 -19.65
N VAL A 130 12.79 -9.94 -18.39
CA VAL A 130 12.51 -8.54 -18.06
C VAL A 130 13.59 -7.60 -18.62
N LEU A 131 14.85 -8.01 -18.63
CA LEU A 131 15.91 -7.21 -19.24
C LEU A 131 15.79 -7.11 -20.76
N ALA A 132 15.31 -8.18 -21.43
CA ALA A 132 14.97 -8.13 -22.84
C ALA A 132 13.81 -7.16 -23.12
N LEU A 133 12.82 -7.11 -22.21
CA LEU A 133 11.75 -6.10 -22.26
C LEU A 133 12.31 -4.69 -22.11
N TYR A 134 13.28 -4.47 -21.21
CA TYR A 134 13.96 -3.18 -21.08
C TYR A 134 14.60 -2.79 -22.43
N ASP A 135 15.39 -3.68 -23.01
CA ASP A 135 16.11 -3.44 -24.27
C ASP A 135 15.14 -3.16 -25.44
N GLU A 136 13.92 -3.74 -25.43
CA GLU A 136 12.85 -3.49 -26.41
C GLU A 136 12.28 -2.05 -26.30
N TYR A 137 12.11 -1.55 -25.09
CA TYR A 137 11.35 -0.31 -24.83
C TYR A 137 12.22 0.92 -24.49
N ASP A 138 13.45 0.75 -24.03
CA ASP A 138 14.32 1.90 -23.77
C ASP A 138 14.74 2.59 -25.09
N ARG A 139 14.69 3.89 -25.08
CA ARG A 139 15.10 4.77 -26.20
C ARG A 139 16.27 5.69 -25.82
N GLY A 140 17.02 5.30 -24.78
CA GLY A 140 18.15 6.07 -24.25
C GLY A 140 17.68 7.09 -23.19
N GLY A 141 17.60 6.66 -21.97
CA GLY A 141 17.20 7.50 -20.85
C GLY A 141 16.54 6.75 -19.71
N GLY A 142 16.43 5.44 -19.83
CA GLY A 142 15.78 4.55 -18.91
C GLY A 142 14.26 4.42 -19.14
N LEU A 143 13.69 3.39 -18.55
CA LEU A 143 12.23 3.18 -18.57
C LEU A 143 11.56 4.02 -17.48
N ARG A 144 10.50 4.74 -17.85
CA ARG A 144 9.68 5.50 -16.92
C ARG A 144 8.57 4.61 -16.37
N MET A 145 8.80 4.02 -15.20
CA MET A 145 7.82 3.23 -14.48
C MET A 145 6.71 4.13 -13.93
N PRO A 146 5.47 3.99 -14.39
CA PRO A 146 4.35 4.74 -13.86
C PRO A 146 3.82 4.08 -12.60
N TRP A 147 3.66 4.85 -11.55
CA TRP A 147 3.10 4.46 -10.28
C TRP A 147 1.80 5.20 -9.99
N ILE A 148 0.86 4.49 -9.39
CA ILE A 148 -0.36 5.01 -8.82
C ILE A 148 -0.30 4.74 -7.32
N SER A 149 -0.11 5.79 -6.52
CA SER A 149 -0.20 5.71 -5.06
C SER A 149 -1.63 5.98 -4.63
N ARG A 150 -2.31 4.98 -4.10
CA ARG A 150 -3.66 5.09 -3.54
C ARG A 150 -3.56 5.20 -2.04
N CYS A 151 -4.05 6.30 -1.50
CA CYS A 151 -4.02 6.64 -0.10
C CYS A 151 -5.44 6.69 0.46
N PHE A 152 -5.65 6.01 1.57
CA PHE A 152 -6.95 5.88 2.21
C PHE A 152 -6.85 6.34 3.66
N ARG A 153 -7.78 7.18 4.09
CA ARG A 153 -7.99 7.53 5.49
C ARG A 153 -9.15 6.71 6.02
N VAL A 154 -8.89 5.90 7.04
CA VAL A 154 -9.84 4.94 7.58
C VAL A 154 -10.00 5.18 9.08
N ARG A 155 -11.24 5.19 9.58
CA ARG A 155 -11.56 5.10 11.01
C ARG A 155 -11.95 3.68 11.37
N LEU A 156 -11.58 3.24 12.56
CA LEU A 156 -11.97 1.93 13.06
C LEU A 156 -13.32 2.03 13.79
N ARG A 157 -14.24 1.11 13.47
CA ARG A 157 -15.53 0.93 14.14
C ARG A 157 -15.51 -0.44 14.80
N LEU A 158 -15.19 -0.50 16.08
CA LEU A 158 -15.31 -1.73 16.85
C LEU A 158 -16.57 -1.65 17.71
N ALA A 159 -17.29 -2.76 17.81
CA ALA A 159 -18.59 -2.84 18.47
C ALA A 159 -18.58 -2.46 19.98
N ASP A 160 -17.39 -2.46 20.60
CA ASP A 160 -17.20 -2.14 22.02
C ASP A 160 -16.70 -0.70 22.28
N ALA A 161 -16.54 0.12 21.25
CA ALA A 161 -16.29 1.55 21.43
C ALA A 161 -17.60 2.24 21.78
N VAL A 162 -17.94 2.31 23.06
CA VAL A 162 -18.99 3.20 23.57
C VAL A 162 -18.66 4.60 23.07
N GLU A 163 -19.45 5.10 22.13
CA GLU A 163 -19.33 6.49 21.68
C GLU A 163 -19.46 7.40 22.91
N PRO A 164 -18.46 8.25 23.22
CA PRO A 164 -18.73 9.37 24.10
C PRO A 164 -19.74 10.23 23.37
N ALA A 165 -20.86 10.52 24.00
CA ALA A 165 -21.87 11.44 23.52
C ALA A 165 -21.19 12.74 23.08
N THR A 166 -21.06 12.97 21.79
CA THR A 166 -20.53 14.21 21.23
C THR A 166 -21.69 15.17 20.98
N ASP A 167 -22.02 15.96 22.00
CA ASP A 167 -22.47 17.32 21.79
C ASP A 167 -21.23 18.20 21.57
N VAL A 168 -20.74 18.23 20.32
CA VAL A 168 -19.78 19.24 19.87
C VAL A 168 -20.33 19.81 18.57
N PRO A 169 -20.55 21.14 18.49
CA PRO A 169 -20.99 21.77 17.25
C PRO A 169 -19.97 21.55 16.14
N ASP A 170 -20.46 21.38 14.93
CA ASP A 170 -19.66 21.36 13.69
C ASP A 170 -18.74 22.60 13.65
N ASP A 171 -17.51 22.43 14.07
CA ASP A 171 -16.41 23.34 13.72
C ASP A 171 -15.70 22.75 12.52
N ASP A 172 -15.89 23.40 11.39
CA ASP A 172 -15.36 23.10 10.06
C ASP A 172 -13.82 23.22 10.04
N GLY A 173 -13.15 22.38 10.82
CA GLY A 173 -11.70 22.24 10.89
C GLY A 173 -11.17 21.34 9.79
N THR A 174 -11.21 21.79 8.55
CA THR A 174 -10.47 21.19 7.44
C THR A 174 -8.97 21.22 7.72
N LEU A 175 -8.43 20.14 8.27
CA LEU A 175 -6.99 19.92 8.31
C LEU A 175 -6.49 19.70 6.86
N LEU A 176 -6.16 20.81 6.21
CA LEU A 176 -5.39 20.81 4.98
C LEU A 176 -3.95 20.37 5.31
N ILE A 177 -3.61 19.13 5.02
CA ILE A 177 -2.21 18.73 4.95
C ILE A 177 -1.70 19.27 3.61
N ASP A 178 -1.07 20.45 3.66
CA ASP A 178 -0.44 21.09 2.50
C ASP A 178 0.92 20.42 2.26
N PHE A 179 0.99 19.54 1.28
CA PHE A 179 2.25 18.97 0.80
C PHE A 179 2.87 19.93 -0.19
N LYS A 180 3.78 20.80 0.28
CA LYS A 180 4.72 21.51 -0.59
C LYS A 180 5.87 20.62 -1.00
#